data_7bdc5602adf5949022d816c282299a93
#
_entry.id   7bdc5602adf5949022d816c282299a93
#
_cell.length_a   1.000
_cell.length_b   1.000
_cell.length_c   1.000
_cell.angle_alpha   90.00
_cell.angle_beta   90.00
_cell.angle_gamma   90.00
#
_symmetry.space_group_name_H-M   'P 1'
#
loop_
_entity.id
_entity.type
_entity.pdbx_description
1 polymer ?
#
loop_
_entity_poly.entity_id
_entity_poly.type
_entity_poly.pdbx_seq_one_letter_code
_entity_poly.pdbx_strand_id
1 'polypeptide(L)'
;MNPEQLAYWYFRLNGFLTTVNFVIHPEQGAEQRTDVDILGVRFPYRAELLTDPMEDEPLFRQEARRPYVVFAEVKKDRCKLNGPWTRKDDQNMHRALTAVGAIRPEHIGAAAEDLYTEGVYENGDVYLTLCCIGRRTSPAISRKFPKVPQLLWPAVAAFIHHRFQAYFSQKLSHPQWDETGQALWKLFEESQSAKHFAYKLEAEFKSG
;
A
#
# COMPACT_ATOMS: atom_id res chain seq x y z
N MET A 1 -5.22 -16.98 2.18
CA MET A 1 -5.50 -15.50 2.05
C MET A 1 -4.65 -14.89 0.96
N ASN A 2 -5.22 -14.03 0.11
CA ASN A 2 -4.47 -13.34 -0.95
C ASN A 2 -3.60 -12.22 -0.36
N PRO A 3 -2.28 -12.14 -0.68
CA PRO A 3 -1.39 -11.07 -0.21
C PRO A 3 -1.85 -9.65 -0.57
N GLU A 4 -2.41 -9.44 -1.76
CA GLU A 4 -2.91 -8.12 -2.18
C GLU A 4 -4.09 -7.67 -1.33
N GLN A 5 -4.98 -8.59 -0.95
CA GLN A 5 -6.09 -8.30 -0.05
C GLN A 5 -5.60 -7.97 1.38
N LEU A 6 -4.54 -8.64 1.86
CA LEU A 6 -3.93 -8.28 3.14
C LEU A 6 -3.26 -6.91 3.07
N ALA A 7 -2.56 -6.59 1.98
CA ALA A 7 -1.98 -5.27 1.75
C ALA A 7 -3.08 -4.19 1.67
N TYR A 8 -4.18 -4.45 0.95
CA TYR A 8 -5.35 -3.59 0.93
C TYR A 8 -5.84 -3.26 2.35
N TRP A 9 -6.03 -4.27 3.22
CA TRP A 9 -6.47 -4.07 4.59
C TRP A 9 -5.48 -3.27 5.44
N TYR A 10 -4.19 -3.48 5.23
CA TYR A 10 -3.16 -2.69 5.90
C TYR A 10 -3.25 -1.21 5.54
N PHE A 11 -3.32 -0.87 4.24
CA PHE A 11 -3.48 0.52 3.80
C PHE A 11 -4.83 1.11 4.25
N ARG A 12 -5.92 0.35 4.13
CA ARG A 12 -7.24 0.78 4.59
C ARG A 12 -7.24 1.15 6.08
N LEU A 13 -6.65 0.31 6.93
CA LEU A 13 -6.53 0.58 8.37
C LEU A 13 -5.60 1.76 8.68
N ASN A 14 -4.72 2.13 7.78
CA ASN A 14 -3.91 3.35 7.81
C ASN A 14 -4.61 4.57 7.17
N GLY A 15 -5.89 4.43 6.84
CA GLY A 15 -6.74 5.52 6.34
C GLY A 15 -6.54 5.88 4.87
N PHE A 16 -5.98 4.98 4.08
CA PHE A 16 -5.95 5.14 2.64
C PHE A 16 -7.30 4.76 2.02
N LEU A 17 -7.74 5.54 1.04
CA LEU A 17 -8.69 5.11 0.04
C LEU A 17 -7.92 4.28 -0.99
N THR A 18 -8.27 3.01 -1.13
CA THR A 18 -7.47 2.04 -1.88
C THR A 18 -8.24 1.39 -3.02
N THR A 19 -7.52 1.15 -4.12
CA THR A 19 -7.97 0.32 -5.24
C THR A 19 -6.96 -0.81 -5.43
N VAL A 20 -7.44 -2.04 -5.53
CA VAL A 20 -6.63 -3.23 -5.84
C VAL A 20 -6.61 -3.45 -7.34
N ASN A 21 -5.47 -3.85 -7.89
CA ASN A 21 -5.28 -4.13 -9.32
C ASN A 21 -5.73 -2.95 -10.21
N PHE A 22 -5.17 -1.77 -9.94
CA PHE A 22 -5.46 -0.60 -10.75
C PHE A 22 -4.82 -0.75 -12.14
N VAL A 23 -5.64 -1.11 -13.12
CA VAL A 23 -5.19 -1.43 -14.48
C VAL A 23 -4.80 -0.18 -15.25
N ILE A 24 -3.63 -0.24 -15.90
CA ILE A 24 -3.14 0.77 -16.83
C ILE A 24 -3.35 0.26 -18.27
N HIS A 25 -4.17 0.96 -19.01
CA HIS A 25 -4.47 0.63 -20.39
C HIS A 25 -3.44 1.21 -21.37
N PRO A 26 -3.15 0.52 -22.50
CA PRO A 26 -2.44 1.13 -23.62
C PRO A 26 -3.33 2.13 -24.35
N GLU A 27 -2.75 3.03 -25.14
CA GLU A 27 -3.53 3.94 -25.99
C GLU A 27 -4.22 3.21 -27.13
N GLN A 28 -3.69 2.07 -27.53
CA GLN A 28 -4.24 1.24 -28.61
C GLN A 28 -4.13 -0.24 -28.25
N GLY A 29 -5.11 -1.04 -28.68
CA GLY A 29 -5.16 -2.47 -28.38
C GLY A 29 -6.08 -2.80 -27.20
N ALA A 30 -6.34 -4.10 -27.03
CA ALA A 30 -7.25 -4.61 -26.01
C ALA A 30 -6.55 -5.21 -24.79
N GLU A 31 -5.22 -5.38 -24.84
CA GLU A 31 -4.47 -6.03 -23.76
C GLU A 31 -4.11 -5.04 -22.65
N GLN A 32 -4.18 -5.50 -21.42
CA GLN A 32 -3.65 -4.78 -20.27
C GLN A 32 -2.14 -4.56 -20.44
N ARG A 33 -1.68 -3.32 -20.21
CA ARG A 33 -0.25 -3.01 -20.26
C ARG A 33 0.47 -3.37 -18.96
N THR A 34 -0.10 -2.98 -17.86
CA THR A 34 0.35 -3.28 -16.50
C THR A 34 -0.75 -2.91 -15.51
N ASP A 35 -0.52 -3.19 -14.24
CA ASP A 35 -1.37 -2.76 -13.13
C ASP A 35 -0.52 -2.30 -11.94
N VAL A 36 -1.15 -1.58 -11.03
CA VAL A 36 -0.64 -1.29 -9.69
C VAL A 36 -1.34 -2.25 -8.75
N ASP A 37 -0.61 -3.14 -8.06
CA ASP A 37 -1.22 -4.11 -7.15
C ASP A 37 -2.11 -3.40 -6.10
N ILE A 38 -1.61 -2.30 -5.49
CA ILE A 38 -2.39 -1.41 -4.63
C ILE A 38 -2.11 0.05 -4.98
N LEU A 39 -3.15 0.76 -5.44
CA LEU A 39 -3.18 2.22 -5.49
C LEU A 39 -3.86 2.74 -4.22
N GLY A 40 -3.21 3.59 -3.47
CA GLY A 40 -3.77 4.21 -2.27
C GLY A 40 -3.60 5.72 -2.23
N VAL A 41 -4.62 6.43 -1.74
CA VAL A 41 -4.56 7.88 -1.47
C VAL A 41 -4.98 8.13 -0.02
N ARG A 42 -4.12 8.81 0.75
CA ARG A 42 -4.40 9.22 2.12
C ARG A 42 -4.41 10.74 2.22
N PHE A 43 -5.47 11.29 2.78
CA PHE A 43 -5.58 12.73 2.99
C PHE A 43 -4.88 13.16 4.29
N PRO A 44 -4.27 14.38 4.32
CA PRO A 44 -3.42 14.81 5.43
C PRO A 44 -4.19 15.01 6.76
N TYR A 45 -5.44 15.47 6.71
CA TYR A 45 -6.24 15.81 7.89
C TYR A 45 -7.16 14.68 8.35
N ARG A 46 -6.84 13.45 7.96
CA ARG A 46 -7.66 12.30 8.34
C ARG A 46 -7.56 12.03 9.84
N ALA A 47 -8.72 11.89 10.48
CA ALA A 47 -8.87 11.32 11.80
C ALA A 47 -10.06 10.34 11.79
N GLU A 48 -9.87 9.12 12.28
CA GLU A 48 -10.96 8.13 12.29
C GLU A 48 -11.93 8.34 13.46
N LEU A 49 -11.41 8.79 14.60
CA LEU A 49 -12.21 9.16 15.78
C LEU A 49 -11.97 10.63 16.11
N LEU A 50 -13.01 11.31 16.59
CA LEU A 50 -12.93 12.74 16.90
C LEU A 50 -12.21 13.01 18.23
N THR A 51 -12.43 12.17 19.23
CA THR A 51 -11.93 12.39 20.59
C THR A 51 -10.66 11.61 20.91
N ASP A 52 -10.45 10.49 20.25
CA ASP A 52 -9.28 9.62 20.42
C ASP A 52 -8.88 9.08 19.04
N PRO A 53 -8.23 9.91 18.21
CA PRO A 53 -7.87 9.55 16.85
C PRO A 53 -6.99 8.30 16.78
N MET A 54 -7.36 7.34 15.92
CA MET A 54 -6.56 6.13 15.70
C MET A 54 -5.20 6.49 15.13
N GLU A 55 -4.14 6.02 15.77
CA GLU A 55 -2.78 6.23 15.31
C GLU A 55 -2.45 5.37 14.09
N ASP A 56 -2.08 6.03 12.99
CA ASP A 56 -1.59 5.37 11.79
C ASP A 56 -0.09 5.06 11.92
N GLU A 57 0.45 4.23 11.04
CA GLU A 57 1.89 3.93 10.98
C GLU A 57 2.71 5.23 10.90
N PRO A 58 3.81 5.35 11.64
CA PRO A 58 4.66 6.53 11.62
C PRO A 58 5.13 6.91 10.21
N LEU A 59 5.37 5.93 9.35
CA LEU A 59 5.74 6.11 7.95
C LEU A 59 4.74 7.02 7.20
N PHE A 60 3.45 6.84 7.42
CA PHE A 60 2.41 7.59 6.71
C PHE A 60 2.03 8.91 7.41
N ARG A 61 2.47 9.10 8.65
CA ARG A 61 2.26 10.35 9.41
C ARG A 61 3.30 11.43 9.09
N GLN A 62 4.42 11.07 8.47
CA GLN A 62 5.49 12.01 8.12
C GLN A 62 5.01 13.08 7.14
N GLU A 63 4.05 12.74 6.27
CA GLU A 63 3.43 13.69 5.36
C GLU A 63 2.05 14.12 5.88
N ALA A 64 2.04 15.24 6.62
CA ALA A 64 0.84 15.76 7.29
C ALA A 64 0.21 16.98 6.58
N ARG A 65 0.76 17.43 5.44
CA ARG A 65 0.36 18.70 4.81
C ARG A 65 -0.35 18.54 3.48
N ARG A 66 -0.16 17.42 2.81
CA ARG A 66 -0.65 17.16 1.44
C ARG A 66 -1.08 15.69 1.29
N PRO A 67 -1.90 15.37 0.29
CA PRO A 67 -2.26 13.97 0.01
C PRO A 67 -1.02 13.11 -0.20
N TYR A 68 -1.04 11.93 0.42
CA TYR A 68 -0.05 10.88 0.25
C TYR A 68 -0.59 9.85 -0.73
N VAL A 69 0.05 9.71 -1.89
CA VAL A 69 -0.30 8.70 -2.90
C VAL A 69 0.73 7.59 -2.88
N VAL A 70 0.29 6.34 -2.89
CA VAL A 70 1.16 5.18 -2.92
C VAL A 70 0.85 4.27 -4.10
N PHE A 71 1.89 3.86 -4.84
CA PHE A 71 1.86 2.75 -5.80
C PHE A 71 2.62 1.60 -5.18
N ALA A 72 1.90 0.62 -4.64
CA ALA A 72 2.51 -0.49 -3.92
C ALA A 72 2.51 -1.77 -4.76
N GLU A 73 3.68 -2.39 -4.82
CA GLU A 73 3.91 -3.73 -5.38
C GLU A 73 3.89 -4.78 -4.26
N VAL A 74 3.08 -5.80 -4.42
CA VAL A 74 2.87 -6.85 -3.43
C VAL A 74 3.53 -8.15 -3.89
N LYS A 75 4.36 -8.72 -3.03
CA LYS A 75 5.10 -9.97 -3.31
C LYS A 75 4.96 -10.95 -2.15
N LYS A 76 4.77 -12.22 -2.45
CA LYS A 76 4.72 -13.29 -1.42
C LYS A 76 6.04 -13.41 -0.66
N ASP A 77 7.17 -13.30 -1.35
CA ASP A 77 8.49 -13.53 -0.76
C ASP A 77 9.32 -12.24 -0.67
N ARG A 78 10.13 -11.93 -1.67
CA ARG A 78 11.05 -10.80 -1.63
C ARG A 78 10.43 -9.55 -2.25
N CYS A 79 10.59 -8.40 -1.59
CA CYS A 79 10.26 -7.11 -2.17
C CYS A 79 10.90 -6.93 -3.55
N LYS A 80 10.10 -6.51 -4.53
CA LYS A 80 10.54 -6.30 -5.90
C LYS A 80 9.63 -5.27 -6.55
N LEU A 81 10.21 -4.29 -7.22
CA LEU A 81 9.49 -3.43 -8.15
C LEU A 81 9.54 -4.07 -9.53
N ASN A 82 8.39 -4.22 -10.17
CA ASN A 82 8.28 -4.82 -11.49
C ASN A 82 8.88 -3.92 -12.59
N GLY A 83 9.14 -4.50 -13.75
CA GLY A 83 9.70 -3.79 -14.90
C GLY A 83 8.97 -2.50 -15.27
N PRO A 84 7.63 -2.47 -15.31
CA PRO A 84 6.87 -1.26 -15.61
C PRO A 84 7.20 -0.05 -14.73
N TRP A 85 7.61 -0.27 -13.48
CA TRP A 85 7.96 0.78 -12.52
C TRP A 85 9.46 1.13 -12.51
N THR A 86 10.28 0.43 -13.29
CA THR A 86 11.74 0.59 -13.31
C THR A 86 12.31 0.85 -14.70
N ARG A 87 11.53 0.66 -15.76
CA ARG A 87 11.92 0.87 -17.16
C ARG A 87 11.26 2.14 -17.72
N LYS A 88 12.07 3.17 -17.87
CA LYS A 88 11.63 4.51 -18.30
C LYS A 88 11.05 4.52 -19.72
N ASP A 89 11.66 3.76 -20.63
CA ASP A 89 11.27 3.70 -22.05
C ASP A 89 9.84 3.21 -22.26
N ASP A 90 9.30 2.42 -21.32
CA ASP A 90 7.93 1.90 -21.36
C ASP A 90 6.86 2.98 -21.11
N GLN A 91 7.23 4.13 -20.55
CA GLN A 91 6.34 5.26 -20.17
C GLN A 91 5.13 4.86 -19.30
N ASN A 92 5.20 3.72 -18.60
CA ASN A 92 4.09 3.24 -17.77
C ASN A 92 3.79 4.19 -16.62
N MET A 93 4.82 4.84 -16.06
CA MET A 93 4.65 5.82 -14.99
C MET A 93 3.84 7.04 -15.47
N HIS A 94 4.12 7.55 -16.67
CA HIS A 94 3.32 8.64 -17.27
C HIS A 94 1.84 8.27 -17.39
N ARG A 95 1.55 7.05 -17.88
CA ARG A 95 0.16 6.57 -18.01
C ARG A 95 -0.50 6.40 -16.65
N ALA A 96 0.20 5.82 -15.68
CA ALA A 96 -0.33 5.65 -14.33
C ALA A 96 -0.65 7.00 -13.68
N LEU A 97 0.25 7.97 -13.75
CA LEU A 97 0.05 9.31 -13.20
C LEU A 97 -1.11 10.04 -13.88
N THR A 98 -1.22 9.91 -15.21
CA THR A 98 -2.34 10.48 -15.97
C THR A 98 -3.66 9.84 -15.57
N ALA A 99 -3.71 8.51 -15.45
CA ALA A 99 -4.92 7.78 -15.11
C ALA A 99 -5.39 8.05 -13.66
N VAL A 100 -4.45 8.24 -12.73
CA VAL A 100 -4.76 8.57 -11.33
C VAL A 100 -5.23 10.01 -11.18
N GLY A 101 -4.71 10.95 -11.99
CA GLY A 101 -5.12 12.36 -11.97
C GLY A 101 -4.73 13.12 -10.70
N ALA A 102 -3.77 12.62 -9.92
CA ALA A 102 -3.30 13.27 -8.68
C ALA A 102 -2.30 14.40 -8.94
N ILE A 103 -1.81 14.53 -10.17
CA ILE A 103 -0.77 15.46 -10.58
C ILE A 103 -1.26 16.24 -11.78
N ARG A 104 -1.00 17.54 -11.81
CA ARG A 104 -1.34 18.39 -12.95
C ARG A 104 -0.59 17.92 -14.22
N PRO A 105 -1.22 17.98 -15.41
CA PRO A 105 -0.61 17.49 -16.64
C PRO A 105 0.80 18.01 -16.92
N GLU A 106 1.06 19.28 -16.64
CA GLU A 106 2.36 19.94 -16.83
C GLU A 106 3.48 19.37 -15.93
N HIS A 107 3.14 18.67 -14.84
CA HIS A 107 4.09 18.09 -13.89
C HIS A 107 4.30 16.58 -14.06
N ILE A 108 3.50 15.91 -14.89
CA ILE A 108 3.56 14.45 -15.07
C ILE A 108 4.94 14.00 -15.51
N GLY A 109 5.59 14.73 -16.45
CA GLY A 109 6.92 14.37 -16.94
C GLY A 109 7.98 14.40 -15.84
N ALA A 110 8.01 15.45 -15.02
CA ALA A 110 8.93 15.55 -13.89
C ALA A 110 8.64 14.48 -12.82
N ALA A 111 7.37 14.28 -12.50
CA ALA A 111 6.96 13.27 -11.52
C ALA A 111 7.33 11.84 -11.97
N ALA A 112 7.14 11.50 -13.24
CA ALA A 112 7.54 10.22 -13.79
C ALA A 112 9.06 10.01 -13.74
N GLU A 113 9.84 11.06 -14.04
CA GLU A 113 11.30 11.03 -13.95
C GLU A 113 11.77 10.73 -12.53
N ASP A 114 11.25 11.48 -11.54
CA ASP A 114 11.61 11.30 -10.14
C ASP A 114 11.21 9.90 -9.63
N LEU A 115 10.04 9.39 -10.02
CA LEU A 115 9.62 8.04 -9.64
C LEU A 115 10.50 6.94 -10.26
N TYR A 116 10.98 7.10 -11.50
CA TYR A 116 11.90 6.14 -12.11
C TYR A 116 13.31 6.18 -11.52
N THR A 117 13.73 7.33 -10.96
CA THR A 117 15.09 7.53 -10.45
C THR A 117 15.16 7.38 -8.93
N GLU A 118 14.24 8.00 -8.19
CA GLU A 118 14.21 8.06 -6.73
C GLU A 118 13.12 7.19 -6.12
N GLY A 119 12.09 6.83 -6.90
CA GLY A 119 10.88 6.13 -6.42
C GLY A 119 9.93 7.00 -5.60
N VAL A 120 10.18 8.30 -5.54
CA VAL A 120 9.39 9.30 -4.80
C VAL A 120 9.32 10.56 -5.63
N TYR A 121 8.14 11.19 -5.66
CA TYR A 121 7.91 12.55 -6.16
C TYR A 121 7.19 13.37 -5.12
N GLU A 122 7.59 14.61 -4.96
CA GLU A 122 6.93 15.54 -4.06
C GLU A 122 6.92 16.95 -4.61
N ASN A 123 5.80 17.64 -4.40
CA ASN A 123 5.64 19.07 -4.66
C ASN A 123 4.71 19.71 -3.60
N GLY A 124 4.24 20.94 -3.80
CA GLY A 124 3.32 21.60 -2.87
C GLY A 124 1.95 20.91 -2.74
N ASP A 125 1.52 20.15 -3.74
CA ASP A 125 0.16 19.62 -3.86
C ASP A 125 0.06 18.13 -3.45
N VAL A 126 1.13 17.33 -3.61
CA VAL A 126 1.10 15.87 -3.39
C VAL A 126 2.47 15.32 -2.98
N TYR A 127 2.45 14.27 -2.17
CA TYR A 127 3.57 13.35 -1.95
C TYR A 127 3.21 11.99 -2.56
N LEU A 128 4.02 11.50 -3.49
CA LEU A 128 3.78 10.24 -4.17
C LEU A 128 4.99 9.33 -4.05
N THR A 129 4.79 8.06 -3.71
CA THR A 129 5.88 7.09 -3.57
C THR A 129 5.52 5.73 -4.17
N LEU A 130 6.54 5.08 -4.71
CA LEU A 130 6.52 3.63 -4.86
C LEU A 130 6.65 2.98 -3.48
N CYS A 131 6.08 1.80 -3.32
CA CYS A 131 6.21 1.00 -2.10
C CYS A 131 6.34 -0.47 -2.50
N CYS A 132 6.97 -1.28 -1.70
CA CYS A 132 6.99 -2.72 -1.91
C CYS A 132 6.64 -3.44 -0.61
N ILE A 133 5.78 -4.47 -0.72
CA ILE A 133 5.43 -5.33 0.40
C ILE A 133 5.93 -6.73 0.13
N GLY A 134 6.53 -7.38 1.12
CA GLY A 134 7.05 -8.75 0.97
C GLY A 134 7.46 -9.38 2.29
N ARG A 135 7.96 -10.63 2.21
CA ARG A 135 8.52 -11.32 3.38
C ARG A 135 9.93 -10.84 3.72
N ARG A 136 10.71 -10.45 2.71
CA ARG A 136 12.12 -10.06 2.83
C ARG A 136 12.38 -8.77 2.05
N THR A 137 13.27 -7.94 2.56
CA THR A 137 13.73 -6.76 1.85
C THR A 137 14.57 -7.13 0.63
N SER A 138 14.67 -6.20 -0.31
CA SER A 138 15.53 -6.28 -1.49
C SER A 138 16.70 -5.31 -1.36
N PRO A 139 17.95 -5.80 -1.28
CA PRO A 139 19.12 -4.92 -1.30
C PRO A 139 19.24 -4.08 -2.58
N ALA A 140 18.68 -4.56 -3.69
CA ALA A 140 18.66 -3.82 -4.94
C ALA A 140 17.75 -2.58 -4.85
N ILE A 141 16.55 -2.72 -4.23
CA ILE A 141 15.67 -1.58 -3.97
C ILE A 141 16.35 -0.62 -3.00
N SER A 142 16.91 -1.10 -1.88
CA SER A 142 17.57 -0.24 -0.89
C SER A 142 18.72 0.57 -1.49
N ARG A 143 19.43 0.04 -2.47
CA ARG A 143 20.54 0.76 -3.14
C ARG A 143 20.05 1.75 -4.20
N LYS A 144 19.10 1.34 -5.04
CA LYS A 144 18.63 2.16 -6.16
C LYS A 144 17.58 3.18 -5.72
N PHE A 145 16.71 2.81 -4.79
CA PHE A 145 15.57 3.59 -4.33
C PHE A 145 15.53 3.66 -2.81
N PRO A 146 16.50 4.34 -2.16
CA PRO A 146 16.62 4.33 -0.69
C PRO A 146 15.42 4.91 0.05
N LYS A 147 14.63 5.76 -0.60
CA LYS A 147 13.42 6.37 -0.06
C LYS A 147 12.16 5.50 -0.20
N VAL A 148 12.21 4.44 -1.02
CA VAL A 148 11.06 3.55 -1.26
C VAL A 148 10.87 2.62 -0.07
N PRO A 149 9.70 2.67 0.60
CA PRO A 149 9.40 1.78 1.71
C PRO A 149 9.36 0.32 1.28
N GLN A 150 9.98 -0.54 2.07
CA GLN A 150 9.87 -1.98 1.96
C GLN A 150 9.20 -2.52 3.22
N LEU A 151 7.90 -2.76 3.14
CA LEU A 151 7.07 -3.24 4.23
C LEU A 151 7.17 -4.76 4.33
N LEU A 152 7.35 -5.29 5.51
CA LEU A 152 7.46 -6.73 5.72
C LEU A 152 6.18 -7.30 6.30
N TRP A 153 5.76 -8.48 5.84
CA TRP A 153 4.54 -9.14 6.30
C TRP A 153 4.41 -9.23 7.82
N PRO A 154 5.46 -9.55 8.61
CA PRO A 154 5.34 -9.53 10.07
C PRO A 154 4.99 -8.16 10.65
N ALA A 155 5.52 -7.07 10.08
CA ALA A 155 5.20 -5.72 10.52
C ALA A 155 3.76 -5.32 10.12
N VAL A 156 3.34 -5.66 8.91
CA VAL A 156 1.96 -5.47 8.42
C VAL A 156 0.98 -6.20 9.35
N ALA A 157 1.25 -7.47 9.67
CA ALA A 157 0.43 -8.27 10.57
C ALA A 157 0.39 -7.69 12.00
N ALA A 158 1.54 -7.26 12.52
CA ALA A 158 1.62 -6.66 13.85
C ALA A 158 0.80 -5.37 13.94
N PHE A 159 0.85 -4.52 12.92
CA PHE A 159 0.04 -3.31 12.84
C PHE A 159 -1.47 -3.64 12.85
N ILE A 160 -1.91 -4.56 12.00
CA ILE A 160 -3.33 -4.97 11.93
C ILE A 160 -3.81 -5.50 13.28
N HIS A 161 -3.04 -6.40 13.89
CA HIS A 161 -3.35 -6.94 15.21
C HIS A 161 -3.43 -5.84 16.28
N HIS A 162 -2.44 -4.95 16.33
CA HIS A 162 -2.42 -3.83 17.27
C HIS A 162 -3.63 -2.90 17.06
N ARG A 163 -3.99 -2.60 15.81
CA ARG A 163 -5.16 -1.79 15.48
C ARG A 163 -6.46 -2.44 15.98
N PHE A 164 -6.62 -3.73 15.77
CA PHE A 164 -7.80 -4.47 16.25
C PHE A 164 -7.85 -4.54 17.77
N GLN A 165 -6.71 -4.73 18.43
CA GLN A 165 -6.61 -4.79 19.88
C GLN A 165 -6.90 -3.43 20.53
N ALA A 166 -6.25 -2.37 20.07
CA ALA A 166 -6.38 -1.03 20.65
C ALA A 166 -7.79 -0.45 20.47
N TYR A 167 -8.47 -0.80 19.38
CA TYR A 167 -9.79 -0.29 19.03
C TYR A 167 -10.84 -1.39 18.91
N PHE A 168 -10.76 -2.39 19.81
CA PHE A 168 -11.60 -3.57 19.79
C PHE A 168 -13.10 -3.22 19.74
N SER A 169 -13.54 -2.35 20.61
CA SER A 169 -14.96 -1.96 20.70
C SER A 169 -15.47 -1.29 19.43
N GLN A 170 -14.63 -0.45 18.79
CA GLN A 170 -14.96 0.24 17.55
C GLN A 170 -14.92 -0.67 16.32
N LYS A 171 -14.16 -1.76 16.39
CA LYS A 171 -14.00 -2.72 15.28
C LYS A 171 -14.88 -3.96 15.42
N LEU A 172 -15.48 -4.19 16.59
CA LEU A 172 -16.29 -5.38 16.87
C LEU A 172 -17.51 -5.52 15.96
N SER A 173 -18.19 -4.41 15.64
CA SER A 173 -19.34 -4.40 14.72
C SER A 173 -18.84 -4.07 13.30
N HIS A 174 -18.64 -5.09 12.49
CA HIS A 174 -18.07 -4.97 11.15
C HIS A 174 -18.82 -5.76 10.04
N PRO A 175 -20.17 -5.76 10.03
CA PRO A 175 -20.92 -6.58 9.06
C PRO A 175 -20.70 -6.15 7.59
N GLN A 176 -20.23 -4.92 7.33
CA GLN A 176 -19.92 -4.40 6.01
C GLN A 176 -18.49 -4.67 5.55
N TRP A 177 -17.67 -5.33 6.36
CA TRP A 177 -16.34 -5.74 5.92
C TRP A 177 -16.46 -6.88 4.90
N ASP A 178 -15.57 -6.86 3.93
CA ASP A 178 -15.44 -7.96 2.98
C ASP A 178 -14.96 -9.26 3.67
N GLU A 179 -14.98 -10.36 2.92
CA GLU A 179 -14.58 -11.68 3.42
C GLU A 179 -13.17 -11.68 4.03
N THR A 180 -12.24 -10.92 3.44
CA THR A 180 -10.87 -10.81 3.95
C THR A 180 -10.83 -10.10 5.30
N GLY A 181 -11.57 -9.00 5.43
CA GLY A 181 -11.66 -8.28 6.71
C GLY A 181 -12.28 -9.12 7.81
N GLN A 182 -13.32 -9.86 7.50
CA GLN A 182 -13.95 -10.80 8.44
C GLN A 182 -12.99 -11.95 8.82
N ALA A 183 -12.26 -12.50 7.84
CA ALA A 183 -11.25 -13.52 8.11
C ALA A 183 -10.10 -13.01 8.99
N LEU A 184 -9.63 -11.77 8.75
CA LEU A 184 -8.62 -11.11 9.59
C LEU A 184 -9.11 -10.93 11.03
N TRP A 185 -10.36 -10.51 11.21
CA TRP A 185 -10.95 -10.38 12.54
C TRP A 185 -11.03 -11.72 13.26
N LYS A 186 -11.51 -12.78 12.59
CA LYS A 186 -11.54 -14.13 13.15
C LYS A 186 -10.15 -14.61 13.56
N LEU A 187 -9.14 -14.43 12.70
CA LEU A 187 -7.75 -14.77 13.04
C LEU A 187 -7.24 -13.99 14.24
N PHE A 188 -7.64 -12.73 14.38
CA PHE A 188 -7.29 -11.89 15.53
C PHE A 188 -7.92 -12.46 16.82
N GLU A 189 -9.22 -12.75 16.83
CA GLU A 189 -9.91 -13.35 18.01
C GLU A 189 -9.30 -14.70 18.44
N GLU A 190 -8.84 -15.49 17.48
CA GLU A 190 -8.17 -16.77 17.72
C GLU A 190 -6.68 -16.63 18.11
N SER A 191 -6.15 -15.43 18.14
CA SER A 191 -4.72 -15.18 18.35
C SER A 191 -4.44 -14.65 19.76
N GLN A 192 -3.44 -15.24 20.42
CA GLN A 192 -3.03 -14.84 21.77
C GLN A 192 -2.06 -13.63 21.77
N SER A 193 -1.50 -13.29 20.63
CA SER A 193 -0.51 -12.21 20.47
C SER A 193 -0.31 -11.82 19.01
N ALA A 194 0.29 -10.66 18.77
CA ALA A 194 0.66 -10.21 17.43
C ALA A 194 1.59 -11.21 16.71
N LYS A 195 2.50 -11.87 17.44
CA LYS A 195 3.37 -12.92 16.89
C LYS A 195 2.58 -14.16 16.46
N HIS A 196 1.61 -14.58 17.25
CA HIS A 196 0.73 -15.71 16.91
C HIS A 196 -0.18 -15.37 15.73
N PHE A 197 -0.71 -14.15 15.68
CA PHE A 197 -1.47 -13.65 14.53
C PHE A 197 -0.64 -13.66 13.25
N ALA A 198 0.58 -13.13 13.26
CA ALA A 198 1.48 -13.13 12.12
C ALA A 198 1.81 -14.56 11.65
N TYR A 199 2.03 -15.50 12.58
CA TYR A 199 2.27 -16.89 12.26
C TYR A 199 1.06 -17.54 11.54
N LYS A 200 -0.17 -17.31 12.03
CA LYS A 200 -1.39 -17.81 11.39
C LYS A 200 -1.58 -17.21 9.99
N LEU A 201 -1.36 -15.91 9.81
CA LEU A 201 -1.41 -15.27 8.50
C LEU A 201 -0.41 -15.87 7.51
N GLU A 202 0.81 -16.15 7.95
CA GLU A 202 1.80 -16.82 7.08
C GLU A 202 1.40 -18.23 6.68
N ALA A 203 0.69 -18.98 7.54
CA ALA A 203 0.17 -20.28 7.20
C ALA A 203 -0.91 -20.20 6.11
N GLU A 204 -1.79 -19.18 6.17
CA GLU A 204 -2.78 -18.90 5.13
C GLU A 204 -2.17 -18.61 3.75
N PHE A 205 -0.98 -17.99 3.68
CA PHE A 205 -0.28 -17.76 2.41
C PHE A 205 0.29 -19.02 1.77
N LYS A 206 0.47 -20.09 2.55
CA LYS A 206 1.02 -21.36 2.06
C LYS A 206 -0.07 -22.30 1.57
N SER A 207 -1.29 -22.15 2.07
CA SER A 207 -2.43 -23.03 1.75
C SER A 207 -3.25 -22.54 0.54
N GLY A 208 -3.00 -21.37 0.01
CA GLY A 208 -3.60 -20.80 -1.20
C GLY A 208 -2.57 -20.52 -2.27
#